data_09273e6d9f4ec608361a11a920c60519
#
_entry.id   09273e6d9f4ec608361a11a920c60519
#
_cell.length_a   1.000
_cell.length_b   1.000
_cell.length_c   1.000
_cell.angle_alpha   90.00
_cell.angle_beta   90.00
_cell.angle_gamma   90.00
#
_symmetry.space_group_name_H-M   'P 1'
#
loop_
_entity.id
_entity.type
_entity.pdbx_description
1 polymer ?
#
loop_
_entity_poly.entity_id
_entity_poly.type
_entity_poly.pdbx_seq_one_letter_code
_entity_poly.pdbx_strand_id
1 'polypeptide(L)'
;MAAKEIKFGRTAREKMLKGVDILADAVKVTLGPKGRNVIIDKSFGAPRITKDGVSVAKEIELEDKFENMGAQMVREVASKTNDIAGDGTTTATVLAQAIVREGAKAVAAGMNPMDLKRGIDLAVAEVVKDLQAKAKKINTSEEVAQVGTISANGEKQVGLDIAEAMQKVGNEGVITVEEAKTAETELEVVEGMQFDRGYLSPXXXSTLLRPCRRSATKALSPSKKPRPLKPNSKSSKACSSTAATSARTS
;
A
#
# COMPACT_ATOMS: atom_id res chain seq x y z
N MET A 1 9.27 -30.55 9.33
CA MET A 1 8.62 -29.31 9.83
C MET A 1 9.22 -28.92 11.18
N ALA A 2 9.49 -27.64 11.39
CA ALA A 2 10.00 -27.19 12.68
C ALA A 2 8.90 -27.30 13.75
N ALA A 3 9.29 -27.66 14.97
CA ALA A 3 8.38 -27.77 16.10
C ALA A 3 7.75 -26.39 16.41
N LYS A 4 6.46 -26.40 16.73
CA LYS A 4 5.73 -25.18 17.11
C LYS A 4 5.76 -25.00 18.63
N GLU A 5 6.17 -23.84 19.06
CA GLU A 5 6.13 -23.45 20.47
C GLU A 5 4.74 -22.90 20.80
N ILE A 6 4.14 -23.39 21.88
CA ILE A 6 2.80 -22.95 22.30
C ILE A 6 2.92 -22.26 23.67
N LYS A 7 2.35 -21.06 23.77
CA LYS A 7 2.27 -20.31 25.03
C LYS A 7 0.82 -19.88 25.28
N PHE A 8 0.44 -19.87 26.53
CA PHE A 8 -0.92 -19.57 26.97
C PHE A 8 -0.95 -18.41 27.98
N GLY A 9 -2.09 -17.82 28.13
CA GLY A 9 -2.41 -16.93 29.23
C GLY A 9 -1.80 -15.53 29.09
N ARG A 10 -1.50 -14.95 30.24
CA ARG A 10 -1.05 -13.57 30.39
C ARG A 10 0.28 -13.29 29.68
N THR A 11 1.24 -14.16 29.88
CA THR A 11 2.59 -13.99 29.31
C THR A 11 2.60 -13.92 27.78
N ALA A 12 1.77 -14.74 27.12
CA ALA A 12 1.64 -14.71 25.67
C ALA A 12 1.07 -13.37 25.18
N ARG A 13 -0.01 -12.90 25.84
CA ARG A 13 -0.64 -11.62 25.51
C ARG A 13 0.31 -10.45 25.73
N GLU A 14 1.02 -10.42 26.84
CA GLU A 14 1.99 -9.35 27.16
C GLU A 14 3.08 -9.23 26.09
N LYS A 15 3.62 -10.36 25.65
CA LYS A 15 4.63 -10.39 24.57
C LYS A 15 4.07 -9.87 23.26
N MET A 16 2.87 -10.32 22.87
CA MET A 16 2.24 -9.85 21.64
C MET A 16 1.96 -8.34 21.70
N LEU A 17 1.44 -7.84 22.84
CA LEU A 17 1.20 -6.42 23.05
C LEU A 17 2.50 -5.60 22.95
N LYS A 18 3.57 -6.10 23.53
CA LYS A 18 4.89 -5.47 23.44
C LYS A 18 5.35 -5.37 21.98
N GLY A 19 5.16 -6.43 21.19
CA GLY A 19 5.48 -6.41 19.76
C GLY A 19 4.66 -5.38 18.98
N VAL A 20 3.35 -5.30 19.27
CA VAL A 20 2.46 -4.28 18.70
C VAL A 20 2.99 -2.88 19.03
N ASP A 21 3.36 -2.66 20.29
CA ASP A 21 3.83 -1.34 20.76
C ASP A 21 5.16 -0.96 20.10
N ILE A 22 6.12 -1.86 20.03
CA ILE A 22 7.44 -1.58 19.44
C ILE A 22 7.27 -1.14 17.97
N LEU A 23 6.50 -1.91 17.18
CA LEU A 23 6.30 -1.55 15.77
C LEU A 23 5.51 -0.25 15.62
N ALA A 24 4.41 -0.11 16.35
CA ALA A 24 3.55 1.07 16.24
C ALA A 24 4.28 2.35 16.69
N ASP A 25 5.07 2.27 17.76
CA ASP A 25 5.82 3.43 18.25
C ASP A 25 6.93 3.84 17.26
N ALA A 26 7.58 2.88 16.59
CA ALA A 26 8.54 3.17 15.52
C ALA A 26 7.87 3.87 14.32
N VAL A 27 6.72 3.36 13.89
CA VAL A 27 5.96 3.95 12.76
C VAL A 27 5.38 5.33 13.14
N LYS A 28 4.89 5.48 14.36
CA LYS A 28 4.25 6.70 14.88
C LYS A 28 5.17 7.94 14.80
N VAL A 29 6.48 7.76 14.86
CA VAL A 29 7.46 8.86 14.74
C VAL A 29 7.31 9.60 13.40
N THR A 30 6.81 8.93 12.36
CA THR A 30 6.63 9.52 11.02
C THR A 30 5.32 10.31 10.87
N LEU A 31 4.43 10.31 11.88
CA LEU A 31 3.07 10.84 11.75
C LEU A 31 3.01 12.37 11.71
N GLY A 32 2.32 12.88 10.72
CA GLY A 32 1.84 14.25 10.65
C GLY A 32 2.92 15.29 10.32
N PRO A 33 2.60 16.59 10.49
CA PRO A 33 3.52 17.67 10.09
C PRO A 33 4.81 17.74 10.91
N LYS A 34 4.80 17.18 12.13
CA LYS A 34 6.00 17.05 12.97
C LYS A 34 6.70 15.70 12.79
N GLY A 35 6.23 14.90 11.86
CA GLY A 35 6.81 13.58 11.58
C GLY A 35 8.29 13.66 11.18
N ARG A 36 9.07 12.69 11.67
CA ARG A 36 10.50 12.61 11.44
C ARG A 36 10.84 11.48 10.51
N ASN A 37 11.96 11.58 9.86
CA ASN A 37 12.51 10.48 9.06
C ASN A 37 13.03 9.39 9.99
N VAL A 38 12.84 8.15 9.57
CA VAL A 38 13.41 6.97 10.22
C VAL A 38 14.58 6.49 9.36
N ILE A 39 15.67 6.16 10.01
CA ILE A 39 16.85 5.57 9.36
C ILE A 39 16.79 4.07 9.61
N ILE A 40 16.78 3.31 8.54
CA ILE A 40 16.69 1.84 8.58
C ILE A 40 18.03 1.28 8.11
N ASP A 41 18.63 0.45 8.92
CA ASP A 41 19.84 -0.26 8.56
C ASP A 41 19.53 -1.32 7.50
N LYS A 42 20.48 -1.52 6.59
CA LYS A 42 20.36 -2.56 5.56
C LYS A 42 21.58 -3.47 5.61
N SER A 43 21.35 -4.75 5.41
CA SER A 43 22.41 -5.76 5.36
C SER A 43 23.43 -5.47 4.25
N PHE A 44 23.00 -4.81 3.18
CA PHE A 44 23.85 -4.42 2.06
C PHE A 44 23.48 -3.02 1.57
N GLY A 45 24.47 -2.16 1.40
CA GLY A 45 24.31 -0.80 0.89
C GLY A 45 24.15 0.24 1.98
N ALA A 46 23.79 1.44 1.58
CA ALA A 46 23.60 2.57 2.48
C ALA A 46 22.28 2.42 3.29
N PRO A 47 22.23 2.93 4.54
CA PRO A 47 20.99 2.96 5.29
C PRO A 47 19.88 3.68 4.52
N ARG A 48 18.67 3.15 4.60
CA ARG A 48 17.50 3.76 3.97
C ARG A 48 16.89 4.80 4.90
N ILE A 49 16.71 6.00 4.38
CA ILE A 49 16.01 7.07 5.11
C ILE A 49 14.60 7.17 4.53
N THR A 50 13.59 7.06 5.38
CA THR A 50 12.20 7.10 4.93
C THR A 50 11.29 7.78 5.97
N LYS A 51 10.21 8.37 5.48
CA LYS A 51 9.12 8.91 6.30
C LYS A 51 7.83 8.09 6.09
N ASP A 52 7.87 7.12 5.20
CA ASP A 52 6.72 6.27 4.88
C ASP A 52 6.52 5.19 5.94
N GLY A 53 5.34 5.19 6.57
CA GLY A 53 4.99 4.27 7.64
C GLY A 53 4.99 2.79 7.23
N VAL A 54 4.53 2.47 6.02
CA VAL A 54 4.48 1.08 5.57
C VAL A 54 5.90 0.54 5.31
N SER A 55 6.79 1.38 4.78
CA SER A 55 8.21 1.01 4.58
C SER A 55 8.88 0.71 5.93
N VAL A 56 8.64 1.56 6.94
CA VAL A 56 9.16 1.32 8.29
C VAL A 56 8.60 0.01 8.85
N ALA A 57 7.28 -0.19 8.75
CA ALA A 57 6.62 -1.38 9.30
C ALA A 57 7.15 -2.69 8.69
N LYS A 58 7.46 -2.68 7.39
CA LYS A 58 7.95 -3.86 6.67
C LYS A 58 9.36 -4.31 7.11
N GLU A 59 10.19 -3.36 7.52
CA GLU A 59 11.59 -3.64 7.88
C GLU A 59 11.76 -4.10 9.34
N ILE A 60 10.76 -3.87 10.19
CA ILE A 60 10.88 -4.21 11.62
C ILE A 60 10.68 -5.71 11.83
N GLU A 61 11.73 -6.37 12.33
CA GLU A 61 11.69 -7.76 12.80
C GLU A 61 12.24 -7.84 14.21
N LEU A 62 11.57 -8.60 15.07
CA LEU A 62 11.94 -8.74 16.49
C LEU A 62 12.49 -10.13 16.76
N GLU A 63 13.48 -10.22 17.65
CA GLU A 63 14.14 -11.49 18.01
C GLU A 63 13.20 -12.49 18.70
N ASP A 64 12.34 -11.99 19.61
CA ASP A 64 11.38 -12.87 20.29
C ASP A 64 10.22 -13.18 19.33
N LYS A 65 9.98 -14.46 19.10
CA LYS A 65 8.95 -14.96 18.18
C LYS A 65 7.55 -14.44 18.52
N PHE A 66 7.21 -14.34 19.79
CA PHE A 66 5.87 -13.90 20.22
C PHE A 66 5.71 -12.38 20.10
N GLU A 67 6.76 -11.63 20.38
CA GLU A 67 6.78 -10.19 20.11
C GLU A 67 6.69 -9.94 18.59
N ASN A 68 7.45 -10.70 17.81
CA ASN A 68 7.42 -10.60 16.35
C ASN A 68 6.04 -10.92 15.76
N MET A 69 5.31 -11.88 16.32
CA MET A 69 3.93 -12.17 15.90
C MET A 69 3.02 -10.96 16.11
N GLY A 70 3.15 -10.26 17.24
CA GLY A 70 2.41 -9.01 17.50
C GLY A 70 2.75 -7.92 16.49
N ALA A 71 4.04 -7.74 16.21
CA ALA A 71 4.52 -6.79 15.19
C ALA A 71 3.97 -7.15 13.80
N GLN A 72 4.02 -8.42 13.42
CA GLN A 72 3.49 -8.88 12.12
C GLN A 72 2.01 -8.59 11.93
N MET A 73 1.18 -8.70 12.98
CA MET A 73 -0.24 -8.36 12.90
C MET A 73 -0.45 -6.88 12.55
N VAL A 74 0.33 -5.99 13.16
CA VAL A 74 0.25 -4.55 12.86
C VAL A 74 0.86 -4.24 11.48
N ARG A 75 1.93 -4.93 11.10
CA ARG A 75 2.50 -4.84 9.74
C ARG A 75 1.44 -5.17 8.68
N GLU A 76 0.64 -6.19 8.93
CA GLU A 76 -0.45 -6.58 8.03
C GLU A 76 -1.50 -5.48 7.90
N VAL A 77 -1.84 -4.79 9.01
CA VAL A 77 -2.75 -3.63 8.97
C VAL A 77 -2.19 -2.54 8.06
N ALA A 78 -0.91 -2.19 8.24
CA ALA A 78 -0.26 -1.16 7.41
C ALA A 78 -0.23 -1.58 5.93
N SER A 79 0.11 -2.83 5.63
CA SER A 79 0.16 -3.34 4.26
C SER A 79 -1.22 -3.34 3.60
N LYS A 80 -2.25 -3.82 4.28
CA LYS A 80 -3.62 -3.80 3.75
C LYS A 80 -4.13 -2.38 3.50
N THR A 81 -3.81 -1.44 4.38
CA THR A 81 -4.18 -0.04 4.18
C THR A 81 -3.50 0.50 2.92
N ASN A 82 -2.23 0.21 2.74
CA ASN A 82 -1.48 0.61 1.55
C ASN A 82 -2.07 0.01 0.27
N ASP A 83 -2.44 -1.26 0.28
CA ASP A 83 -2.99 -1.96 -0.89
C ASP A 83 -4.36 -1.42 -1.30
N ILE A 84 -5.17 -0.98 -0.32
CA ILE A 84 -6.54 -0.51 -0.59
C ILE A 84 -6.58 0.99 -0.90
N ALA A 85 -5.85 1.79 -0.12
CA ALA A 85 -5.93 3.25 -0.19
C ALA A 85 -4.64 3.94 -0.65
N GLY A 86 -3.49 3.30 -0.50
CA GLY A 86 -2.19 3.90 -0.86
C GLY A 86 -1.70 4.96 0.14
N ASP A 87 -2.50 5.34 1.10
CA ASP A 87 -2.18 6.38 2.08
C ASP A 87 -2.82 6.04 3.43
N GLY A 88 -2.42 6.76 4.48
CA GLY A 88 -2.96 6.60 5.83
C GLY A 88 -2.40 5.40 6.60
N THR A 89 -1.31 4.81 6.16
CA THR A 89 -0.70 3.63 6.76
C THR A 89 -0.26 3.87 8.22
N THR A 90 0.34 5.04 8.49
CA THR A 90 0.75 5.44 9.83
C THR A 90 -0.47 5.64 10.74
N THR A 91 -1.53 6.29 10.24
CA THR A 91 -2.79 6.49 10.98
C THR A 91 -3.44 5.15 11.33
N ALA A 92 -3.52 4.22 10.38
CA ALA A 92 -4.07 2.88 10.59
C ALA A 92 -3.28 2.11 11.65
N THR A 93 -1.94 2.22 11.63
CA THR A 93 -1.05 1.59 12.61
C THR A 93 -1.31 2.13 14.03
N VAL A 94 -1.43 3.45 14.16
CA VAL A 94 -1.70 4.11 15.46
C VAL A 94 -3.08 3.72 15.99
N LEU A 95 -4.09 3.68 15.12
CA LEU A 95 -5.45 3.24 15.50
C LEU A 95 -5.45 1.78 15.93
N ALA A 96 -4.76 0.91 15.21
CA ALA A 96 -4.65 -0.50 15.56
C ALA A 96 -4.01 -0.66 16.94
N GLN A 97 -2.92 0.06 17.22
CA GLN A 97 -2.28 0.05 18.54
C GLN A 97 -3.26 0.48 19.63
N ALA A 98 -3.98 1.58 19.43
CA ALA A 98 -4.93 2.11 20.41
C ALA A 98 -6.06 1.10 20.70
N ILE A 99 -6.64 0.51 19.65
CA ILE A 99 -7.72 -0.48 19.77
C ILE A 99 -7.22 -1.71 20.55
N VAL A 100 -6.03 -2.21 20.20
CA VAL A 100 -5.44 -3.40 20.84
C VAL A 100 -5.12 -3.13 22.31
N ARG A 101 -4.51 -1.97 22.62
CA ARG A 101 -4.19 -1.57 24.01
C ARG A 101 -5.44 -1.47 24.88
N GLU A 102 -6.45 -0.75 24.41
CA GLU A 102 -7.70 -0.55 25.18
C GLU A 102 -8.50 -1.85 25.29
N GLY A 103 -8.55 -2.63 24.21
CA GLY A 103 -9.17 -3.95 24.21
C GLY A 103 -8.51 -4.92 25.20
N ALA A 104 -7.16 -4.91 25.25
CA ALA A 104 -6.42 -5.75 26.18
C ALA A 104 -6.70 -5.37 27.64
N LYS A 105 -6.84 -4.08 27.95
CA LYS A 105 -7.24 -3.59 29.29
C LYS A 105 -8.63 -4.10 29.68
N ALA A 106 -9.59 -3.98 28.75
CA ALA A 106 -10.95 -4.43 28.99
C ALA A 106 -11.02 -5.94 29.25
N VAL A 107 -10.29 -6.74 28.47
CA VAL A 107 -10.21 -8.19 28.65
C VAL A 107 -9.52 -8.53 29.98
N ALA A 108 -8.47 -7.81 30.35
CA ALA A 108 -7.77 -8.00 31.62
C ALA A 108 -8.70 -7.67 32.82
N ALA A 109 -9.63 -6.72 32.64
CA ALA A 109 -10.64 -6.37 33.63
C ALA A 109 -11.81 -7.35 33.69
N GLY A 110 -11.80 -8.43 32.88
CA GLY A 110 -12.80 -9.49 32.92
C GLY A 110 -13.90 -9.39 31.86
N MET A 111 -13.81 -8.43 30.94
CA MET A 111 -14.78 -8.32 29.86
C MET A 111 -14.67 -9.52 28.92
N ASN A 112 -15.79 -10.03 28.43
CA ASN A 112 -15.83 -11.11 27.45
C ASN A 112 -15.25 -10.60 26.12
N PRO A 113 -14.17 -11.21 25.60
CA PRO A 113 -13.55 -10.74 24.35
C PRO A 113 -14.48 -10.85 23.13
N MET A 114 -15.42 -11.78 23.09
CA MET A 114 -16.36 -11.91 21.98
C MET A 114 -17.39 -10.77 21.97
N ASP A 115 -17.85 -10.34 23.13
CA ASP A 115 -18.76 -9.20 23.24
C ASP A 115 -18.03 -7.89 22.93
N LEU A 116 -16.79 -7.77 23.38
CA LEU A 116 -15.93 -6.64 23.02
C LEU A 116 -15.77 -6.55 21.50
N LYS A 117 -15.50 -7.68 20.84
CA LYS A 117 -15.38 -7.73 19.37
C LYS A 117 -16.67 -7.26 18.69
N ARG A 118 -17.86 -7.75 19.16
CA ARG A 118 -19.15 -7.32 18.61
C ARG A 118 -19.35 -5.80 18.75
N GLY A 119 -18.96 -5.24 19.88
CA GLY A 119 -19.01 -3.79 20.13
C GLY A 119 -18.12 -3.02 19.17
N ILE A 120 -16.89 -3.50 18.96
CA ILE A 120 -15.94 -2.90 18.01
C ILE A 120 -16.52 -2.93 16.59
N ASP A 121 -17.07 -4.07 16.15
CA ASP A 121 -17.64 -4.23 14.81
C ASP A 121 -18.80 -3.23 14.58
N LEU A 122 -19.69 -3.08 15.57
CA LEU A 122 -20.78 -2.10 15.50
C LEU A 122 -20.27 -0.66 15.43
N ALA A 123 -19.30 -0.33 16.27
CA ALA A 123 -18.69 1.01 16.28
C ALA A 123 -18.03 1.33 14.93
N VAL A 124 -17.29 0.38 14.38
CA VAL A 124 -16.63 0.53 13.07
C VAL A 124 -17.67 0.77 11.97
N ALA A 125 -18.76 0.02 11.96
CA ALA A 125 -19.84 0.19 10.96
C ALA A 125 -20.40 1.61 10.98
N GLU A 126 -20.69 2.15 12.16
CA GLU A 126 -21.21 3.51 12.30
C GLU A 126 -20.18 4.59 11.94
N VAL A 127 -18.93 4.41 12.35
CA VAL A 127 -17.84 5.33 11.98
C VAL A 127 -17.65 5.37 10.46
N VAL A 128 -17.61 4.20 9.80
CA VAL A 128 -17.46 4.11 8.35
C VAL A 128 -18.61 4.82 7.63
N LYS A 129 -19.84 4.61 8.09
CA LYS A 129 -21.03 5.26 7.54
C LYS A 129 -20.95 6.80 7.66
N ASP A 130 -20.54 7.29 8.82
CA ASP A 130 -20.37 8.74 9.04
C ASP A 130 -19.25 9.32 8.16
N LEU A 131 -18.14 8.60 8.03
CA LEU A 131 -17.03 9.01 7.16
C LEU A 131 -17.47 9.07 5.69
N GLN A 132 -18.23 8.09 5.22
CA GLN A 132 -18.76 8.07 3.85
C GLN A 132 -19.72 9.26 3.61
N ALA A 133 -20.53 9.60 4.60
CA ALA A 133 -21.45 10.75 4.51
C ALA A 133 -20.70 12.09 4.45
N LYS A 134 -19.55 12.18 5.12
CA LYS A 134 -18.73 13.40 5.19
C LYS A 134 -17.69 13.48 4.06
N ALA A 135 -17.44 12.39 3.36
CA ALA A 135 -16.42 12.33 2.31
C ALA A 135 -16.79 13.24 1.13
N LYS A 136 -15.86 14.09 0.74
CA LYS A 136 -16.02 14.98 -0.41
C LYS A 136 -15.45 14.30 -1.66
N LYS A 137 -16.24 14.23 -2.72
CA LYS A 137 -15.78 13.73 -4.02
C LYS A 137 -14.87 14.76 -4.68
N ILE A 138 -13.78 14.30 -5.21
CA ILE A 138 -12.80 15.12 -5.94
C ILE A 138 -13.25 15.22 -7.39
N ASN A 139 -13.37 16.45 -7.88
CA ASN A 139 -13.84 16.73 -9.24
C ASN A 139 -12.86 17.59 -10.06
N THR A 140 -11.99 18.34 -9.40
CA THR A 140 -11.10 19.28 -10.09
C THR A 140 -9.65 18.81 -10.06
N SER A 141 -8.89 19.20 -11.10
CA SER A 141 -7.45 18.90 -11.18
C SER A 141 -6.67 19.51 -10.01
N GLU A 142 -7.10 20.66 -9.51
CA GLU A 142 -6.48 21.31 -8.35
C GLU A 142 -6.65 20.46 -7.08
N GLU A 143 -7.83 19.88 -6.89
CA GLU A 143 -8.09 18.98 -5.75
C GLU A 143 -7.24 17.71 -5.85
N VAL A 144 -7.07 17.16 -7.06
CA VAL A 144 -6.18 16.02 -7.31
C VAL A 144 -4.74 16.39 -6.93
N ALA A 145 -4.26 17.57 -7.36
CA ALA A 145 -2.93 18.06 -7.03
C ALA A 145 -2.74 18.23 -5.51
N GLN A 146 -3.77 18.70 -4.81
CA GLN A 146 -3.74 18.85 -3.35
C GLN A 146 -3.60 17.49 -2.65
N VAL A 147 -4.38 16.50 -3.08
CA VAL A 147 -4.31 15.14 -2.51
C VAL A 147 -2.95 14.50 -2.83
N GLY A 148 -2.48 14.65 -4.07
CA GLY A 148 -1.16 14.17 -4.48
C GLY A 148 -0.03 14.81 -3.65
N THR A 149 -0.13 16.10 -3.38
CA THR A 149 0.84 16.83 -2.54
C THR A 149 0.85 16.29 -1.10
N ILE A 150 -0.32 16.01 -0.54
CA ILE A 150 -0.43 15.44 0.81
C ILE A 150 0.20 14.04 0.85
N SER A 151 -0.14 13.19 -0.11
CA SER A 151 0.44 11.84 -0.22
C SER A 151 1.96 11.86 -0.42
N ALA A 152 2.47 12.88 -1.12
CA ALA A 152 3.92 13.07 -1.34
C ALA A 152 4.61 13.81 -0.19
N ASN A 153 4.02 13.82 1.00
CA ASN A 153 4.57 14.47 2.21
C ASN A 153 4.83 15.97 2.04
N GLY A 154 4.04 16.65 1.21
CA GLY A 154 4.09 18.10 1.02
C GLY A 154 4.88 18.56 -0.21
N GLU A 155 5.36 17.66 -1.03
CA GLU A 155 6.05 18.00 -2.29
C GLU A 155 5.03 18.40 -3.37
N LYS A 156 4.90 19.69 -3.58
CA LYS A 156 3.91 20.28 -4.52
C LYS A 156 4.15 19.83 -5.95
N GLN A 157 5.41 19.72 -6.37
CA GLN A 157 5.73 19.33 -7.74
C GLN A 157 5.19 17.93 -8.06
N VAL A 158 5.39 16.98 -7.17
CA VAL A 158 4.86 15.61 -7.32
C VAL A 158 3.34 15.63 -7.44
N GLY A 159 2.66 16.45 -6.62
CA GLY A 159 1.20 16.61 -6.69
C GLY A 159 0.73 17.15 -8.04
N LEU A 160 1.45 18.12 -8.60
CA LEU A 160 1.14 18.70 -9.91
C LEU A 160 1.38 17.68 -11.03
N ASP A 161 2.49 16.96 -10.98
CA ASP A 161 2.82 15.92 -11.97
C ASP A 161 1.76 14.82 -11.99
N ILE A 162 1.28 14.39 -10.81
CA ILE A 162 0.20 13.40 -10.67
C ILE A 162 -1.11 13.97 -11.25
N ALA A 163 -1.43 15.23 -10.97
CA ALA A 163 -2.65 15.86 -11.50
C ALA A 163 -2.62 15.98 -13.03
N GLU A 164 -1.45 16.35 -13.58
CA GLU A 164 -1.25 16.38 -15.03
C GLU A 164 -1.39 14.98 -15.64
N ALA A 165 -0.82 13.99 -14.96
CA ALA A 165 -0.93 12.60 -15.33
C ALA A 165 -2.40 12.16 -15.42
N MET A 166 -3.14 12.40 -14.33
CA MET A 166 -4.56 12.05 -14.23
C MET A 166 -5.39 12.74 -15.30
N GLN A 167 -5.07 14.00 -15.61
CA GLN A 167 -5.75 14.75 -16.67
C GLN A 167 -5.54 14.12 -18.06
N LYS A 168 -4.34 13.58 -18.31
CA LYS A 168 -4.01 12.93 -19.59
C LYS A 168 -4.62 11.54 -19.74
N VAL A 169 -4.60 10.73 -18.66
CA VAL A 169 -5.08 9.34 -18.73
C VAL A 169 -6.54 9.17 -18.29
N GLY A 170 -7.09 10.14 -17.58
CA GLY A 170 -8.46 10.07 -17.05
C GLY A 170 -8.55 9.26 -15.75
N ASN A 171 -9.76 9.28 -15.18
CA ASN A 171 -9.99 8.64 -13.86
C ASN A 171 -9.87 7.12 -13.87
N GLU A 172 -9.95 6.50 -15.04
CA GLU A 172 -9.83 5.05 -15.19
C GLU A 172 -8.43 4.61 -15.61
N GLY A 173 -7.51 5.56 -15.79
CA GLY A 173 -6.14 5.27 -16.17
C GLY A 173 -5.32 4.77 -14.99
N VAL A 174 -4.31 3.98 -15.29
CA VAL A 174 -3.36 3.49 -14.29
C VAL A 174 -2.09 4.34 -14.36
N ILE A 175 -1.68 4.88 -13.21
CA ILE A 175 -0.45 5.66 -13.08
C ILE A 175 0.55 4.80 -12.29
N THR A 176 1.70 4.54 -12.90
CA THR A 176 2.80 3.85 -12.23
C THR A 176 3.95 4.82 -12.02
N VAL A 177 4.61 4.71 -10.89
CA VAL A 177 5.78 5.53 -10.55
C VAL A 177 6.99 4.61 -10.51
N GLU A 178 8.01 4.95 -11.29
CA GLU A 178 9.26 4.19 -11.35
C GLU A 178 10.45 5.11 -11.09
N GLU A 179 11.51 4.55 -10.54
CA GLU A 179 12.72 5.29 -10.25
C GLU A 179 13.48 5.58 -11.56
N ALA A 180 13.72 6.85 -11.85
CA ALA A 180 14.45 7.27 -13.03
C ALA A 180 15.95 7.05 -12.88
N LYS A 181 16.63 6.85 -14.00
CA LYS A 181 18.10 6.89 -14.06
C LYS A 181 18.65 8.30 -14.16
N THR A 182 17.80 9.22 -14.63
CA THR A 182 18.12 10.65 -14.77
C THR A 182 17.59 11.42 -13.56
N ALA A 183 18.11 12.61 -13.36
CA ALA A 183 17.65 13.50 -12.29
C ALA A 183 16.33 14.24 -12.65
N GLU A 184 15.90 14.14 -13.90
CA GLU A 184 14.71 14.83 -14.40
C GLU A 184 13.48 13.92 -14.32
N THR A 185 12.35 14.50 -13.93
CA THR A 185 11.06 13.80 -13.93
C THR A 185 10.48 13.80 -15.34
N GLU A 186 10.18 12.64 -15.86
CA GLU A 186 9.57 12.48 -17.17
C GLU A 186 8.18 11.86 -17.05
N LEU A 187 7.30 12.32 -17.90
CA LEU A 187 5.91 11.91 -17.93
C LEU A 187 5.63 11.19 -19.26
N GLU A 188 5.58 9.87 -19.25
CA GLU A 188 5.31 9.08 -20.46
C GLU A 188 3.88 8.56 -20.44
N VAL A 189 3.13 8.83 -21.50
CA VAL A 189 1.77 8.32 -21.67
C VAL A 189 1.78 7.21 -22.71
N VAL A 190 1.30 6.04 -22.32
CA VAL A 190 1.22 4.87 -23.18
C VAL A 190 -0.25 4.52 -23.40
N GLU A 191 -0.66 4.45 -24.65
CA GLU A 191 -2.02 4.02 -25.02
C GLU A 191 -2.08 2.49 -25.05
N GLY A 192 -3.07 1.94 -24.40
CA GLY A 192 -3.26 0.49 -24.31
C GLY A 192 -2.82 -0.07 -22.97
N MET A 193 -2.59 -1.35 -22.94
CA MET A 193 -2.12 -2.06 -21.73
C MET A 193 -0.70 -2.54 -21.91
N GLN A 194 0.13 -2.31 -20.92
CA GLN A 194 1.48 -2.86 -20.87
C GLN A 194 1.46 -4.14 -20.03
N PHE A 195 2.04 -5.19 -20.56
CA PHE A 195 2.18 -6.47 -19.87
C PHE A 195 3.65 -6.72 -19.56
N ASP A 196 3.95 -7.12 -18.35
CA ASP A 196 5.33 -7.42 -17.92
C ASP A 196 5.95 -8.57 -18.69
N ARG A 197 5.11 -9.53 -19.03
CA ARG A 197 5.52 -10.69 -19.82
C ARG A 197 4.55 -10.86 -20.99
N GLY A 198 5.11 -11.19 -22.11
CA GLY A 198 4.31 -11.52 -23.26
C GLY A 198 3.37 -12.68 -22.98
N TYR A 199 2.64 -13.02 -23.97
CA TYR A 199 1.64 -14.04 -23.89
C TYR A 199 2.14 -15.38 -23.28
N LEU A 200 1.33 -15.96 -22.45
CA LEU A 200 1.71 -17.15 -21.68
C LEU A 200 1.14 -18.46 -22.21
N SER A 201 0.13 -18.42 -23.11
CA SER A 201 -0.51 -19.65 -23.63
C SER A 201 -1.18 -19.40 -24.97
N PRO A 202 -1.05 -20.34 -25.96
CA PRO A 202 -1.77 -20.31 -27.25
C PRO A 202 -3.29 -20.37 -27.13
N UNK A 203 -3.70 -20.78 -26.25
CA UNK A 203 -5.06 -21.03 -26.04
C UNK A 203 -5.91 -19.89 -25.68
N UNK A 204 -5.29 -19.20 -25.28
CA UNK A 204 -5.94 -18.03 -24.93
C UNK A 204 -6.08 -17.03 -26.04
N UNK A 205 -5.47 -17.24 -26.76
CA UNK A 205 -5.45 -16.36 -27.85
C UNK A 205 -6.68 -16.34 -28.71
N SER A 206 -7.29 -17.37 -28.78
CA SER A 206 -8.47 -17.35 -29.67
C SER A 206 -9.71 -16.74 -29.03
N THR A 207 -9.77 -16.71 -27.73
CA THR A 207 -10.93 -16.18 -26.97
C THR A 207 -10.80 -14.67 -26.67
N LEU A 208 -9.59 -14.13 -26.78
CA LEU A 208 -9.31 -12.75 -26.35
C LEU A 208 -9.20 -11.72 -27.48
N LEU A 209 -9.51 -12.10 -28.71
CA LEU A 209 -9.44 -11.21 -29.87
C LEU A 209 -10.64 -10.25 -29.99
N ARG A 210 -11.08 -9.67 -28.89
CA ARG A 210 -11.95 -8.48 -28.95
C ARG A 210 -11.10 -7.22 -28.87
N PRO A 211 -11.26 -6.30 -29.80
CA PRO A 211 -10.46 -5.07 -29.76
C PRO A 211 -10.78 -4.28 -28.51
N CYS A 212 -9.76 -4.08 -27.71
CA CYS A 212 -9.86 -3.22 -26.54
C CYS A 212 -9.83 -1.77 -26.98
N ARG A 213 -10.93 -1.09 -26.84
CA ARG A 213 -10.98 0.37 -27.04
C ARG A 213 -10.65 1.04 -25.69
N ARG A 214 -9.49 1.65 -25.65
CA ARG A 214 -9.03 2.59 -24.62
C ARG A 214 -8.64 1.99 -23.26
N SER A 215 -7.37 1.94 -23.07
CA SER A 215 -6.76 1.97 -21.76
C SER A 215 -5.48 2.77 -21.90
N ALA A 216 -5.30 3.78 -21.12
CA ALA A 216 -4.06 4.53 -21.10
C ALA A 216 -3.31 4.19 -19.82
N THR A 217 -2.10 3.73 -19.97
CA THR A 217 -1.22 3.45 -18.85
C THR A 217 -0.08 4.43 -18.87
N LYS A 218 0.20 5.03 -17.73
CA LYS A 218 1.26 5.98 -17.63
C LYS A 218 2.34 5.53 -16.68
N ALA A 219 3.54 5.62 -17.12
CA ALA A 219 4.72 5.42 -16.29
C ALA A 219 5.42 6.76 -16.06
N LEU A 220 5.68 7.09 -14.83
CA LEU A 220 6.61 8.15 -14.47
C LEU A 220 8.00 7.55 -14.44
N SER A 221 8.70 7.86 -15.53
CA SER A 221 10.11 7.66 -15.74
C SER A 221 10.70 6.28 -15.88
N PRO A 222 11.87 6.32 -16.34
CA PRO A 222 12.33 5.64 -17.46
C PRO A 222 13.23 4.56 -17.18
N SER A 223 13.43 3.77 -17.68
CA SER A 223 14.68 3.15 -17.77
C SER A 223 14.79 1.75 -18.20
N LYS A 224 13.92 1.33 -18.91
CA LYS A 224 14.28 0.29 -19.88
C LYS A 224 13.38 0.50 -21.08
N LYS A 225 13.90 1.17 -22.09
CA LYS A 225 13.33 1.00 -23.41
C LYS A 225 13.16 -0.50 -23.63
N PRO A 226 11.96 -1.00 -23.83
CA PRO A 226 11.83 -2.40 -24.20
C PRO A 226 12.67 -2.58 -25.46
N ARG A 227 13.52 -3.57 -25.49
CA ARG A 227 14.24 -3.93 -26.71
C ARG A 227 13.21 -4.10 -27.81
N PRO A 228 13.36 -3.42 -28.95
CA PRO A 228 12.42 -3.63 -30.04
C PRO A 228 12.42 -5.10 -30.40
N LEU A 229 11.29 -5.72 -30.18
CA LEU A 229 11.08 -7.07 -30.67
C LEU A 229 11.23 -7.03 -32.18
N LYS A 230 12.15 -7.79 -32.72
CA LYS A 230 12.33 -7.90 -34.17
C LYS A 230 10.97 -8.24 -34.79
N PRO A 231 10.60 -7.60 -35.88
CA PRO A 231 9.29 -7.81 -36.48
C PRO A 231 9.22 -9.16 -37.17
N ASN A 232 9.01 -10.18 -36.40
CA ASN A 232 8.79 -11.50 -36.99
C ASN A 232 7.84 -12.32 -36.15
N SER A 233 6.68 -11.81 -35.97
CA SER A 233 5.48 -12.57 -35.66
C SER A 233 4.31 -11.60 -35.57
N LYS A 234 3.22 -12.00 -36.11
CA LYS A 234 1.95 -11.29 -36.05
C LYS A 234 1.57 -11.12 -34.58
N SER A 235 1.89 -9.97 -34.00
CA SER A 235 1.55 -9.69 -32.60
C SER A 235 0.07 -9.37 -32.52
N SER A 236 -0.71 -10.33 -32.12
CA SER A 236 -2.07 -10.06 -31.68
C SER A 236 -1.99 -9.39 -30.31
N LYS A 237 -2.36 -8.12 -30.23
CA LYS A 237 -2.52 -7.41 -28.96
C LYS A 237 -3.72 -8.03 -28.23
N ALA A 238 -3.44 -8.85 -27.27
CA ALA A 238 -4.50 -9.45 -26.44
C ALA A 238 -4.85 -8.48 -25.30
N CYS A 239 -6.11 -8.11 -25.22
CA CYS A 239 -6.64 -7.33 -24.12
C CYS A 239 -7.31 -8.29 -23.13
N SER A 240 -6.82 -8.36 -21.92
CA SER A 240 -7.46 -9.17 -20.88
C SER A 240 -8.23 -8.27 -19.90
N SER A 241 -9.41 -8.72 -19.54
CA SER A 241 -10.26 -8.04 -18.56
C SER A 241 -9.76 -8.24 -17.11
N THR A 242 -8.68 -8.98 -16.96
CA THR A 242 -8.12 -9.33 -15.64
C THR A 242 -6.99 -8.39 -15.19
N ALA A 243 -6.86 -7.23 -15.81
CA ALA A 243 -5.79 -6.28 -15.48
C ALA A 243 -5.85 -5.79 -14.02
N ALA A 244 -7.01 -5.86 -13.39
CA ALA A 244 -7.17 -5.48 -11.99
C ALA A 244 -6.42 -6.43 -11.03
N THR A 245 -6.10 -7.64 -11.47
CA THR A 245 -5.47 -8.63 -10.60
C THR A 245 -3.93 -8.63 -10.73
N SER A 246 -3.40 -8.16 -11.84
CA SER A 246 -1.95 -8.20 -12.07
C SER A 246 -1.20 -7.05 -11.38
N ALA A 247 -1.90 -6.00 -10.99
CA ALA A 247 -1.30 -4.90 -10.24
C ALA A 247 -0.95 -5.27 -8.78
N ARG A 248 -1.28 -6.49 -8.36
CA ARG A 248 -1.08 -6.94 -6.98
C ARG A 248 0.22 -7.70 -6.71
N THR A 249 1.04 -7.91 -7.71
CA THR A 249 2.20 -8.80 -7.55
C THR A 249 3.55 -8.19 -7.96
N SER A 250 3.77 -6.96 -7.69
CA SER A 250 5.12 -6.40 -7.80
C SER A 250 5.44 -5.48 -6.64
#